data_a2bfb1f655c804ebeb9ca679f8662615
#
_entry.id   a2bfb1f655c804ebeb9ca679f8662615
#
_cell.length_a   1.000
_cell.length_b   1.000
_cell.length_c   1.000
_cell.angle_alpha   90.00
_cell.angle_beta   90.00
_cell.angle_gamma   90.00
#
_symmetry.space_group_name_H-M   'P 1'
#
loop_
_entity.id
_entity.type
_entity.pdbx_description
1 polymer ?
#
loop_
_entity_poly.entity_id
_entity_poly.type
_entity_poly.pdbx_seq_one_letter_code
_entity_poly.pdbx_strand_id
1 'polypeptide(L)'
;MTTFKLPDLGEGLAEAEIIEWHVRLGERVLVDQRMVSVETAKAVVELPVPFGGVVTALHAAAGDIVPTGAALIDVDMGAGSVVGSMPATSDEEFVETVQTDGARKAVPARGRAVPVARALAKRLGVDLASVDGTGQGGLITLDDVLQRAHVPASAPAIAKMAAHAGTVLAPLRGSRRAMANTMSLARDQIALSTVCDDADIHYWRESGNYMVRLMRAMTQACRAEPALNAWYDAADNTRLLLKHIDLGVAVDTPGGLIVPVLRNIENKSPEELRAALVVQKEAARQRSVTGEDLRDFTLMLSNFGTLAGRYGIPQVVPPAVAILGAGKVRRDAVVVGSAIEAHSRMPLSLSFDHRCVTGAEACRFLAAVIADLEKTE
;
A
#
# COMPACT_ATOMS: atom_id res chain seq x y z
N MET A 1 25.11 27.16 6.07
CA MET A 1 24.65 25.96 5.34
C MET A 1 23.44 25.39 6.03
N THR A 2 22.33 25.17 5.31
CA THR A 2 21.10 24.56 5.85
C THR A 2 20.68 23.43 4.94
N THR A 3 20.45 22.26 5.53
CA THR A 3 20.01 21.05 4.81
C THR A 3 18.48 20.99 4.81
N PHE A 4 17.89 20.90 3.63
CA PHE A 4 16.50 20.57 3.48
C PHE A 4 16.32 19.06 3.31
N LYS A 5 15.41 18.50 4.10
CA LYS A 5 15.08 17.07 4.09
C LYS A 5 13.76 16.85 3.36
N LEU A 6 13.58 15.68 2.77
CA LEU A 6 12.29 15.28 2.19
C LEU A 6 11.20 15.35 3.27
N PRO A 7 10.23 16.29 3.16
CA PRO A 7 9.16 16.36 4.13
C PRO A 7 8.22 15.17 3.99
N ASP A 8 7.39 14.94 5.00
CA ASP A 8 6.23 14.07 4.83
C ASP A 8 5.26 14.75 3.84
N LEU A 9 5.09 14.12 2.69
CA LEU A 9 4.23 14.63 1.60
C LEU A 9 2.74 14.33 1.84
N GLY A 10 2.40 13.96 3.05
CA GLY A 10 1.06 13.59 3.48
C GLY A 10 0.85 12.07 3.50
N GLU A 11 0.04 11.60 4.45
CA GLU A 11 -0.47 10.23 4.52
C GLU A 11 0.57 9.13 4.84
N GLY A 12 1.66 9.46 5.54
CA GLY A 12 2.62 8.46 6.02
C GLY A 12 3.42 7.77 4.89
N LEU A 13 3.67 8.48 3.78
CA LEU A 13 4.52 7.97 2.70
C LEU A 13 5.96 7.88 3.18
N ALA A 14 6.51 6.67 3.15
CA ALA A 14 7.86 6.39 3.66
C ALA A 14 8.98 6.89 2.75
N GLU A 15 8.70 7.14 1.45
CA GLU A 15 9.71 7.47 0.44
C GLU A 15 9.07 8.13 -0.79
N ALA A 16 9.89 8.84 -1.60
CA ALA A 16 9.54 9.37 -2.91
C ALA A 16 10.68 9.18 -3.90
N GLU A 17 10.38 9.06 -5.20
CA GLU A 17 11.36 8.99 -6.29
C GLU A 17 11.58 10.39 -6.87
N ILE A 18 12.82 10.80 -7.05
CA ILE A 18 13.15 12.07 -7.70
C ILE A 18 12.94 11.92 -9.21
N ILE A 19 12.00 12.68 -9.78
CA ILE A 19 11.79 12.72 -11.22
C ILE A 19 12.78 13.65 -11.89
N GLU A 20 12.82 14.90 -11.43
CA GLU A 20 13.61 15.94 -12.05
C GLU A 20 13.99 17.03 -11.03
N TRP A 21 15.25 17.47 -11.11
CA TRP A 21 15.72 18.64 -10.40
C TRP A 21 15.55 19.87 -11.27
N HIS A 22 14.91 20.92 -10.73
CA HIS A 22 14.74 22.23 -11.39
C HIS A 22 15.82 23.24 -10.99
N VAL A 23 16.74 22.83 -10.12
CA VAL A 23 17.90 23.62 -9.64
C VAL A 23 19.19 22.85 -9.86
N ARG A 24 20.31 23.58 -9.94
CA ARG A 24 21.63 23.01 -10.18
C ARG A 24 22.60 23.35 -9.05
N LEU A 25 23.63 22.52 -8.90
CA LEU A 25 24.74 22.80 -7.99
C LEU A 25 25.39 24.14 -8.33
N GLY A 26 25.59 25.03 -7.34
CA GLY A 26 26.12 26.38 -7.52
C GLY A 26 25.09 27.43 -7.94
N GLU A 27 23.85 27.06 -8.22
CA GLU A 27 22.78 27.97 -8.60
C GLU A 27 22.28 28.78 -7.39
N ARG A 28 21.99 30.05 -7.61
CA ARG A 28 21.33 30.89 -6.62
C ARG A 28 19.82 30.73 -6.73
N VAL A 29 19.19 30.30 -5.66
CA VAL A 29 17.77 30.02 -5.59
C VAL A 29 17.04 30.99 -4.66
N LEU A 30 15.75 31.22 -4.96
CA LEU A 30 14.86 32.07 -4.16
C LEU A 30 13.89 31.17 -3.37
N VAL A 31 13.34 31.73 -2.30
CA VAL A 31 12.25 31.07 -1.55
C VAL A 31 11.07 30.86 -2.49
N ASP A 32 10.39 29.72 -2.37
CA ASP A 32 9.24 29.29 -3.19
C ASP A 32 9.57 29.03 -4.68
N GLN A 33 10.84 29.12 -5.10
CA GLN A 33 11.24 28.66 -6.43
C GLN A 33 11.05 27.13 -6.52
N ARG A 34 10.61 26.61 -7.68
CA ARG A 34 10.57 25.16 -7.93
C ARG A 34 11.96 24.55 -7.75
N MET A 35 12.03 23.53 -6.91
CA MET A 35 13.29 22.86 -6.57
C MET A 35 13.40 21.49 -7.21
N VAL A 36 12.45 20.62 -6.96
CA VAL A 36 12.46 19.24 -7.40
C VAL A 36 11.04 18.72 -7.60
N SER A 37 10.85 17.91 -8.64
CA SER A 37 9.63 17.12 -8.83
C SER A 37 9.90 15.71 -8.31
N VAL A 38 9.05 15.23 -7.41
CA VAL A 38 9.14 13.89 -6.83
C VAL A 38 7.87 13.08 -7.13
N GLU A 39 8.02 11.81 -7.48
CA GLU A 39 6.90 10.89 -7.65
C GLU A 39 6.72 10.09 -6.36
N THR A 40 5.52 10.14 -5.84
CA THR A 40 5.08 9.29 -4.74
C THR A 40 4.27 8.11 -5.28
N ALA A 41 3.87 7.19 -4.43
CA ALA A 41 2.95 6.11 -4.81
C ALA A 41 1.61 6.61 -5.38
N LYS A 42 1.26 7.89 -5.14
CA LYS A 42 -0.07 8.46 -5.42
C LYS A 42 -0.04 9.56 -6.50
N ALA A 43 0.95 10.44 -6.47
CA ALA A 43 1.02 11.60 -7.36
C ALA A 43 2.45 12.10 -7.55
N VAL A 44 2.62 12.93 -8.56
CA VAL A 44 3.82 13.76 -8.72
C VAL A 44 3.61 15.05 -7.95
N VAL A 45 4.55 15.37 -7.06
CA VAL A 45 4.52 16.54 -6.20
C VAL A 45 5.74 17.42 -6.54
N GLU A 46 5.51 18.72 -6.74
CA GLU A 46 6.59 19.70 -6.88
C GLU A 46 6.92 20.30 -5.51
N LEU A 47 8.17 20.19 -5.09
CA LEU A 47 8.65 20.77 -3.85
C LEU A 47 9.36 22.10 -4.15
N PRO A 48 8.95 23.19 -3.49
CA PRO A 48 9.63 24.48 -3.60
C PRO A 48 10.88 24.54 -2.70
N VAL A 49 11.77 25.47 -3.00
CA VAL A 49 12.92 25.81 -2.16
C VAL A 49 12.42 26.52 -0.89
N PRO A 50 12.71 26.01 0.32
CA PRO A 50 12.18 26.60 1.56
C PRO A 50 12.96 27.84 2.02
N PHE A 51 14.19 28.07 1.52
CA PHE A 51 15.04 29.20 1.88
C PHE A 51 15.96 29.60 0.73
N GLY A 52 16.10 30.91 0.49
CA GLY A 52 16.96 31.44 -0.58
C GLY A 52 18.46 31.34 -0.23
N GLY A 53 19.29 31.09 -1.25
CA GLY A 53 20.72 30.95 -1.07
C GLY A 53 21.41 30.38 -2.29
N VAL A 54 22.58 29.80 -2.11
CA VAL A 54 23.31 29.10 -3.18
C VAL A 54 23.30 27.59 -2.88
N VAL A 55 22.92 26.79 -3.87
CA VAL A 55 22.91 25.32 -3.77
C VAL A 55 24.34 24.80 -3.66
N THR A 56 24.64 24.14 -2.54
CA THR A 56 25.98 23.61 -2.26
C THR A 56 26.11 22.11 -2.41
N ALA A 57 25.01 21.36 -2.25
CA ALA A 57 24.98 19.94 -2.53
C ALA A 57 23.55 19.47 -2.92
N LEU A 58 23.49 18.46 -3.78
CA LEU A 58 22.31 17.64 -4.06
C LEU A 58 22.62 16.23 -3.57
N HIS A 59 21.81 15.69 -2.66
CA HIS A 59 22.08 14.41 -1.99
C HIS A 59 21.52 13.19 -2.73
N ALA A 60 20.76 13.41 -3.81
CA ALA A 60 20.21 12.36 -4.65
C ALA A 60 20.13 12.79 -6.12
N ALA A 61 20.22 11.85 -7.03
CA ALA A 61 20.08 12.08 -8.47
C ALA A 61 18.63 11.84 -8.95
N ALA A 62 18.32 12.34 -10.15
CA ALA A 62 17.04 11.97 -10.80
C ALA A 62 16.96 10.45 -11.00
N GLY A 63 15.86 9.83 -10.60
CA GLY A 63 15.63 8.39 -10.57
C GLY A 63 16.00 7.72 -9.24
N ASP A 64 16.56 8.45 -8.27
CA ASP A 64 16.83 7.91 -6.93
C ASP A 64 15.57 7.97 -6.06
N ILE A 65 15.47 6.99 -5.16
CA ILE A 65 14.41 6.90 -4.18
C ILE A 65 14.94 7.40 -2.85
N VAL A 66 14.28 8.41 -2.30
CA VAL A 66 14.67 9.09 -1.08
C VAL A 66 13.65 8.82 0.02
N PRO A 67 14.06 8.30 1.18
CA PRO A 67 13.17 8.13 2.33
C PRO A 67 12.71 9.49 2.87
N THR A 68 11.50 9.56 3.40
CA THR A 68 11.00 10.72 4.16
C THR A 68 11.94 11.04 5.32
N GLY A 69 12.32 12.31 5.46
CA GLY A 69 13.29 12.77 6.46
C GLY A 69 14.76 12.70 6.04
N ALA A 70 15.10 12.07 4.90
CA ALA A 70 16.46 12.07 4.37
C ALA A 70 16.82 13.42 3.74
N ALA A 71 18.11 13.76 3.72
CA ALA A 71 18.62 14.98 3.12
C ALA A 71 18.36 15.00 1.61
N LEU A 72 17.87 16.12 1.08
CA LEU A 72 17.65 16.37 -0.35
C LEU A 72 18.67 17.34 -0.92
N ILE A 73 18.81 18.51 -0.29
CA ILE A 73 19.61 19.62 -0.80
C ILE A 73 20.24 20.40 0.35
N ASP A 74 21.46 20.87 0.15
CA ASP A 74 22.10 21.85 1.01
C ASP A 74 22.13 23.22 0.32
N VAL A 75 21.72 24.25 1.07
CA VAL A 75 21.72 25.64 0.61
C VAL A 75 22.52 26.49 1.57
N ASP A 76 23.45 27.29 1.05
CA ASP A 76 24.18 28.28 1.81
C ASP A 76 23.48 29.64 1.70
N MET A 77 22.89 30.08 2.80
CA MET A 77 22.14 31.35 2.86
C MET A 77 23.01 32.59 2.84
N GLY A 78 24.37 32.47 2.82
CA GLY A 78 25.28 33.59 2.86
C GLY A 78 25.08 34.48 4.11
N ALA A 79 26.13 35.06 4.66
CA ALA A 79 26.03 35.99 5.77
C ALA A 79 25.37 37.31 5.33
N GLY A 80 24.02 37.39 5.44
CA GLY A 80 23.29 38.61 5.06
C GLY A 80 21.76 38.41 4.99
N SER A 81 21.13 37.99 6.07
CA SER A 81 19.70 38.29 6.26
C SER A 81 19.43 38.38 7.74
N VAL A 82 19.18 39.61 8.19
CA VAL A 82 18.73 39.96 9.54
C VAL A 82 17.23 39.74 9.58
N VAL A 83 16.77 38.66 10.20
CA VAL A 83 15.40 38.60 10.73
C VAL A 83 15.47 38.02 12.14
N GLY A 84 14.84 38.75 13.06
CA GLY A 84 14.96 38.69 14.50
C GLY A 84 14.79 37.30 15.13
N SER A 85 15.69 37.03 16.03
CA SER A 85 15.59 35.94 17.00
C SER A 85 14.59 36.29 18.08
N MET A 86 13.57 35.45 18.25
CA MET A 86 12.84 35.38 19.50
C MET A 86 13.61 34.45 20.45
N PRO A 87 13.76 34.81 21.75
CA PRO A 87 14.51 34.00 22.68
C PRO A 87 13.72 32.76 23.09
N ALA A 88 14.36 31.60 22.94
CA ALA A 88 13.89 30.37 23.51
C ALA A 88 14.09 30.37 25.01
N THR A 89 13.03 30.15 25.77
CA THR A 89 13.06 29.89 27.21
C THR A 89 13.81 28.58 27.47
N SER A 90 14.79 28.70 28.34
CA SER A 90 15.58 27.58 28.83
C SER A 90 14.76 26.73 29.80
N ASP A 91 14.54 25.47 29.49
CA ASP A 91 14.17 24.47 30.49
C ASP A 91 15.48 23.85 31.03
N GLU A 92 15.71 24.06 32.34
CA GLU A 92 16.82 23.50 33.09
C GLU A 92 16.60 21.98 33.26
N GLU A 93 17.47 21.18 32.63
CA GLU A 93 17.52 19.74 32.90
C GLU A 93 18.41 19.48 34.11
N PHE A 94 17.82 18.90 35.15
CA PHE A 94 18.48 18.51 36.38
C PHE A 94 19.32 17.27 36.13
N VAL A 95 20.61 17.43 36.07
CA VAL A 95 21.57 16.31 35.96
C VAL A 95 22.04 15.91 37.35
N GLU A 96 21.60 14.78 37.84
CA GLU A 96 22.11 14.13 39.04
C GLU A 96 23.41 13.37 38.70
N THR A 97 24.52 13.93 39.08
CA THR A 97 25.87 13.38 38.93
C THR A 97 26.14 12.37 40.05
N VAL A 98 26.11 11.09 39.72
CA VAL A 98 26.71 10.06 40.58
C VAL A 98 28.11 9.76 40.10
N GLN A 99 29.13 10.22 40.85
CA GLN A 99 30.49 9.82 40.67
C GLN A 99 30.72 8.41 41.25
N THR A 100 31.19 7.50 40.43
CA THR A 100 31.89 6.29 40.92
C THR A 100 33.21 6.11 40.15
N ASP A 101 34.27 6.28 40.87
CA ASP A 101 35.67 5.95 40.48
C ASP A 101 35.81 4.48 40.09
N GLY A 102 36.60 4.22 39.08
CA GLY A 102 37.03 2.86 38.75
C GLY A 102 37.44 2.67 37.30
N ALA A 103 38.67 3.10 37.00
CA ALA A 103 39.31 2.81 35.71
C ALA A 103 39.47 1.29 35.49
N ARG A 104 38.65 0.70 34.62
CA ARG A 104 38.86 -0.61 34.02
C ARG A 104 39.12 -0.47 32.52
N LYS A 105 40.28 -0.98 32.09
CA LYS A 105 40.69 -1.08 30.69
C LYS A 105 39.57 -1.66 29.82
N ALA A 106 39.19 -0.93 28.76
CA ALA A 106 38.20 -1.37 27.77
C ALA A 106 38.77 -2.56 26.97
N VAL A 107 38.16 -3.72 27.13
CA VAL A 107 38.26 -4.85 26.20
C VAL A 107 37.26 -4.56 25.07
N PRO A 108 37.59 -4.76 23.78
CA PRO A 108 36.67 -4.50 22.70
C PRO A 108 35.43 -5.41 22.81
N ALA A 109 34.26 -4.79 23.00
CA ALA A 109 33.01 -5.49 23.29
C ALA A 109 32.29 -5.95 22.03
N ARG A 110 32.90 -6.83 21.23
CA ARG A 110 32.16 -7.55 20.18
C ARG A 110 31.15 -8.51 20.82
N GLY A 111 29.86 -8.35 20.47
CA GLY A 111 28.78 -9.25 20.92
C GLY A 111 28.07 -8.85 22.22
N ARG A 112 28.27 -7.66 22.79
CA ARG A 112 27.48 -7.19 23.94
C ARG A 112 26.18 -6.57 23.43
N ALA A 113 25.05 -7.23 23.71
CA ALA A 113 23.72 -6.78 23.34
C ALA A 113 22.86 -6.53 24.59
N VAL A 114 21.96 -5.55 24.52
CA VAL A 114 20.95 -5.38 25.56
C VAL A 114 20.06 -6.65 25.64
N PRO A 115 19.51 -6.99 26.82
CA PRO A 115 18.74 -8.24 26.98
C PRO A 115 17.63 -8.42 25.96
N VAL A 116 16.93 -7.36 25.60
CA VAL A 116 15.84 -7.36 24.60
C VAL A 116 16.37 -7.63 23.18
N ALA A 117 17.51 -7.03 22.79
CA ALA A 117 18.14 -7.28 21.50
C ALA A 117 18.63 -8.72 21.38
N ARG A 118 19.13 -9.32 22.47
CA ARG A 118 19.56 -10.73 22.51
C ARG A 118 18.39 -11.69 22.35
N ALA A 119 17.24 -11.40 22.99
CA ALA A 119 16.04 -12.20 22.84
C ALA A 119 15.47 -12.11 21.41
N LEU A 120 15.50 -10.92 20.81
CA LEU A 120 15.06 -10.71 19.43
C LEU A 120 16.00 -11.40 18.43
N ALA A 121 17.31 -11.27 18.59
CA ALA A 121 18.31 -11.93 17.73
C ALA A 121 18.13 -13.45 17.73
N LYS A 122 17.90 -14.05 18.91
CA LYS A 122 17.60 -15.49 19.04
C LYS A 122 16.32 -15.87 18.29
N ARG A 123 15.27 -15.03 18.34
CA ARG A 123 13.99 -15.28 17.68
C ARG A 123 14.10 -15.15 16.15
N LEU A 124 14.93 -14.21 15.66
CA LEU A 124 15.12 -13.93 14.23
C LEU A 124 16.30 -14.71 13.61
N GLY A 125 17.01 -15.53 14.38
CA GLY A 125 18.17 -16.28 13.88
C GLY A 125 19.38 -15.42 13.53
N VAL A 126 19.49 -14.20 14.09
CA VAL A 126 20.59 -13.27 13.83
C VAL A 126 21.78 -13.58 14.74
N ASP A 127 22.95 -13.81 14.14
CA ASP A 127 24.20 -13.95 14.88
C ASP A 127 24.69 -12.58 15.36
N LEU A 128 24.66 -12.36 16.67
CA LEU A 128 25.10 -11.12 17.32
C LEU A 128 26.59 -10.80 17.09
N ALA A 129 27.44 -11.79 16.78
CA ALA A 129 28.83 -11.55 16.46
C ALA A 129 29.01 -10.84 15.11
N SER A 130 28.00 -10.89 14.24
CA SER A 130 27.97 -10.25 12.93
C SER A 130 27.27 -8.86 12.91
N VAL A 131 26.82 -8.39 14.09
CA VAL A 131 26.11 -7.11 14.24
C VAL A 131 27.03 -6.08 14.86
N ASP A 132 27.19 -4.93 14.22
CA ASP A 132 27.89 -3.78 14.77
C ASP A 132 26.94 -2.98 15.66
N GLY A 133 27.25 -2.84 16.95
CA GLY A 133 26.41 -2.12 17.90
C GLY A 133 26.54 -0.60 17.77
N THR A 134 25.40 0.09 17.62
CA THR A 134 25.32 1.57 17.56
C THR A 134 25.07 2.21 18.93
N GLY A 135 24.76 1.43 19.95
CA GLY A 135 24.51 1.92 21.30
C GLY A 135 25.79 2.37 22.04
N GLN A 136 25.59 3.00 23.20
CA GLN A 136 26.66 3.55 24.02
C GLN A 136 27.73 2.49 24.38
N GLY A 137 28.99 2.74 24.06
CA GLY A 137 30.08 1.78 24.28
C GLY A 137 30.08 0.58 23.33
N GLY A 138 29.47 0.67 22.14
CA GLY A 138 29.39 -0.40 21.17
C GLY A 138 28.36 -1.48 21.52
N LEU A 139 27.37 -1.15 22.33
CA LEU A 139 26.29 -2.06 22.71
C LEU A 139 25.34 -2.29 21.52
N ILE A 140 25.00 -3.54 21.24
CA ILE A 140 24.04 -3.89 20.20
C ILE A 140 22.63 -3.58 20.72
N THR A 141 21.94 -2.70 20.02
CA THR A 141 20.56 -2.25 20.30
C THR A 141 19.52 -3.14 19.61
N LEU A 142 18.24 -2.88 19.90
CA LEU A 142 17.13 -3.55 19.22
C LEU A 142 17.13 -3.24 17.72
N ASP A 143 17.39 -1.96 17.37
CA ASP A 143 17.41 -1.48 15.98
C ASP A 143 18.55 -2.10 15.17
N ASP A 144 19.71 -2.32 15.76
CA ASP A 144 20.83 -2.99 15.08
C ASP A 144 20.46 -4.44 14.69
N VAL A 145 19.76 -5.14 15.56
CA VAL A 145 19.27 -6.50 15.28
C VAL A 145 18.19 -6.49 14.21
N LEU A 146 17.26 -5.54 14.25
CA LEU A 146 16.23 -5.38 13.24
C LEU A 146 16.83 -5.03 11.87
N GLN A 147 17.77 -4.10 11.81
CA GLN A 147 18.47 -3.75 10.57
C GLN A 147 19.20 -4.96 10.00
N ARG A 148 19.88 -5.74 10.85
CA ARG A 148 20.58 -6.94 10.41
C ARG A 148 19.63 -8.05 9.96
N ALA A 149 18.47 -8.21 10.60
CA ALA A 149 17.43 -9.15 10.21
C ALA A 149 16.78 -8.78 8.87
N HIS A 150 16.73 -7.49 8.53
CA HIS A 150 16.17 -6.98 7.27
C HIS A 150 17.16 -6.98 6.08
N VAL A 151 18.39 -7.44 6.27
CA VAL A 151 19.28 -7.67 5.13
C VAL A 151 18.76 -8.91 4.37
N PRO A 152 18.08 -8.75 3.24
CA PRO A 152 17.64 -9.90 2.46
C PRO A 152 18.87 -10.63 1.96
N ALA A 153 19.00 -11.89 2.32
CA ALA A 153 20.09 -12.78 1.90
C ALA A 153 20.08 -13.09 0.37
N SER A 154 19.32 -12.36 -0.45
CA SER A 154 19.06 -12.70 -1.85
C SER A 154 19.49 -11.68 -2.90
N ALA A 155 20.22 -10.61 -2.55
CA ALA A 155 20.71 -9.64 -3.54
C ALA A 155 21.69 -10.19 -4.62
N PRO A 156 22.49 -11.25 -4.40
CA PRO A 156 23.47 -11.68 -5.40
C PRO A 156 22.89 -12.44 -6.60
N ALA A 157 21.73 -13.07 -6.53
CA ALA A 157 21.23 -13.94 -7.60
C ALA A 157 20.77 -13.17 -8.84
N ILE A 158 19.99 -12.10 -8.66
CA ILE A 158 19.45 -11.29 -9.77
C ILE A 158 20.58 -10.51 -10.47
N ALA A 159 21.52 -9.94 -9.71
CA ALA A 159 22.68 -9.24 -10.27
C ALA A 159 23.57 -10.15 -11.11
N LYS A 160 23.76 -11.42 -10.72
CA LYS A 160 24.49 -12.42 -11.53
C LYS A 160 23.75 -12.81 -12.79
N MET A 161 22.41 -12.91 -12.76
CA MET A 161 21.59 -13.21 -13.93
C MET A 161 21.53 -12.04 -14.92
N ALA A 162 21.60 -10.80 -14.46
CA ALA A 162 21.63 -9.62 -15.31
C ALA A 162 22.85 -9.53 -16.22
N ALA A 163 23.91 -10.29 -15.94
CA ALA A 163 25.13 -10.37 -16.77
C ALA A 163 24.94 -11.25 -18.02
N HIS A 164 23.81 -11.95 -18.19
CA HIS A 164 23.54 -12.75 -19.39
C HIS A 164 23.06 -11.85 -20.54
N ALA A 165 23.63 -12.06 -21.73
CA ALA A 165 23.23 -11.32 -22.92
C ALA A 165 21.72 -11.46 -23.18
N GLY A 166 21.02 -10.32 -23.40
CA GLY A 166 19.58 -10.28 -23.62
C GLY A 166 18.71 -10.15 -22.36
N THR A 167 19.30 -10.06 -21.17
CA THR A 167 18.57 -9.80 -19.92
C THR A 167 18.39 -8.30 -19.72
N VAL A 168 17.16 -7.87 -19.46
CA VAL A 168 16.81 -6.48 -19.15
C VAL A 168 16.36 -6.39 -17.69
N LEU A 169 17.05 -5.61 -16.87
CA LEU A 169 16.58 -5.22 -15.55
C LEU A 169 15.54 -4.13 -15.71
N ALA A 170 14.30 -4.40 -15.30
CA ALA A 170 13.20 -3.45 -15.30
C ALA A 170 12.79 -3.15 -13.86
N PRO A 171 13.29 -2.07 -13.24
CA PRO A 171 12.90 -1.70 -11.89
C PRO A 171 11.41 -1.33 -11.85
N LEU A 172 10.72 -1.77 -10.80
CA LEU A 172 9.35 -1.37 -10.56
C LEU A 172 9.33 0.06 -10.02
N ARG A 173 8.55 0.94 -10.65
CA ARG A 173 8.41 2.35 -10.28
C ARG A 173 6.95 2.72 -10.13
N GLY A 174 6.66 3.85 -9.45
CA GLY A 174 5.32 4.41 -9.29
C GLY A 174 4.31 3.37 -8.79
N SER A 175 3.14 3.30 -9.41
CA SER A 175 2.03 2.41 -9.01
C SER A 175 2.40 0.92 -8.98
N ARG A 176 3.31 0.44 -9.83
CA ARG A 176 3.78 -0.96 -9.80
C ARG A 176 4.59 -1.26 -8.55
N ARG A 177 5.43 -0.32 -8.11
CA ARG A 177 6.18 -0.44 -6.85
C ARG A 177 5.25 -0.39 -5.65
N ALA A 178 4.30 0.55 -5.62
CA ALA A 178 3.28 0.62 -4.58
C ALA A 178 2.48 -0.69 -4.48
N MET A 179 2.07 -1.25 -5.62
CA MET A 179 1.41 -2.55 -5.66
C MET A 179 2.28 -3.66 -5.08
N ALA A 180 3.58 -3.71 -5.42
CA ALA A 180 4.49 -4.73 -4.88
C ALA A 180 4.60 -4.64 -3.35
N ASN A 181 4.71 -3.43 -2.80
CA ASN A 181 4.75 -3.19 -1.35
C ASN A 181 3.43 -3.61 -0.68
N THR A 182 2.29 -3.18 -1.23
CA THR A 182 0.96 -3.55 -0.72
C THR A 182 0.73 -5.06 -0.76
N MET A 183 1.12 -5.74 -1.84
CA MET A 183 0.97 -7.19 -1.96
C MET A 183 1.89 -7.95 -1.01
N SER A 184 3.10 -7.45 -0.76
CA SER A 184 4.00 -8.02 0.24
C SER A 184 3.41 -7.89 1.64
N LEU A 185 2.89 -6.72 2.00
CA LEU A 185 2.20 -6.50 3.27
C LEU A 185 0.97 -7.42 3.42
N ALA A 186 0.16 -7.51 2.38
CA ALA A 186 -1.03 -8.35 2.38
C ALA A 186 -0.69 -9.83 2.54
N ARG A 187 0.36 -10.33 1.86
CA ARG A 187 0.86 -11.71 2.03
C ARG A 187 1.22 -12.02 3.48
N ASP A 188 1.86 -11.07 4.16
CA ASP A 188 2.37 -11.27 5.52
C ASP A 188 1.28 -11.11 6.60
N GLN A 189 0.17 -10.40 6.26
CA GLN A 189 -0.88 -10.04 7.20
C GLN A 189 -2.23 -10.74 6.98
N ILE A 190 -2.42 -11.51 5.90
CA ILE A 190 -3.72 -12.12 5.57
C ILE A 190 -3.61 -13.64 5.54
N ALA A 191 -4.48 -14.32 6.28
CA ALA A 191 -4.70 -15.76 6.11
C ALA A 191 -5.72 -15.99 4.99
N LEU A 192 -5.24 -15.91 3.74
CA LEU A 192 -6.11 -15.92 2.55
C LEU A 192 -6.80 -17.26 2.35
N SER A 193 -8.12 -17.21 2.24
CA SER A 193 -8.97 -18.33 1.78
C SER A 193 -9.91 -17.85 0.68
N THR A 194 -10.36 -18.78 -0.17
CA THR A 194 -11.23 -18.43 -1.30
C THR A 194 -12.30 -19.50 -1.48
N VAL A 195 -13.54 -19.06 -1.71
CA VAL A 195 -14.65 -19.89 -2.17
C VAL A 195 -15.12 -19.43 -3.55
N CYS A 196 -15.47 -20.37 -4.42
CA CYS A 196 -15.85 -20.07 -5.79
C CYS A 196 -17.17 -20.74 -6.14
N ASP A 197 -18.00 -20.06 -6.94
CA ASP A 197 -19.22 -20.61 -7.51
C ASP A 197 -19.62 -19.80 -8.75
N ASP A 198 -20.64 -20.24 -9.49
CA ASP A 198 -21.12 -19.60 -10.71
C ASP A 198 -22.57 -19.10 -10.52
N ALA A 199 -22.83 -17.83 -10.82
CA ALA A 199 -24.18 -17.29 -10.92
C ALA A 199 -24.78 -17.55 -12.30
N ASP A 200 -26.04 -18.00 -12.38
CA ASP A 200 -26.78 -18.15 -13.62
C ASP A 200 -27.43 -16.81 -14.01
N ILE A 201 -26.85 -16.16 -15.01
CA ILE A 201 -27.31 -14.86 -15.51
C ILE A 201 -27.99 -14.96 -16.88
N HIS A 202 -28.45 -16.14 -17.23
CA HIS A 202 -29.02 -16.42 -18.55
C HIS A 202 -30.21 -15.52 -18.90
N TYR A 203 -31.02 -15.19 -17.88
CA TYR A 203 -32.21 -14.38 -18.06
C TYR A 203 -31.99 -12.87 -17.98
N TRP A 204 -30.76 -12.43 -17.86
CA TRP A 204 -30.46 -11.00 -17.92
C TRP A 204 -30.76 -10.46 -19.31
N ARG A 205 -31.43 -9.31 -19.36
CA ARG A 205 -31.59 -8.57 -20.61
C ARG A 205 -30.25 -8.03 -21.06
N GLU A 206 -30.01 -7.99 -22.38
CA GLU A 206 -28.71 -7.60 -22.97
C GLU A 206 -28.21 -6.19 -22.59
N SER A 207 -29.10 -5.32 -22.06
CA SER A 207 -28.78 -3.95 -21.64
C SER A 207 -28.17 -3.83 -20.22
N GLY A 208 -27.97 -4.94 -19.51
CA GLY A 208 -27.50 -4.93 -18.11
C GLY A 208 -26.02 -4.53 -17.98
N ASN A 209 -25.74 -3.50 -17.19
CA ASN A 209 -24.36 -3.18 -16.82
C ASN A 209 -23.90 -4.17 -15.72
N TYR A 210 -23.04 -5.13 -16.10
CA TYR A 210 -22.51 -6.15 -15.19
C TYR A 210 -21.95 -5.59 -13.89
N MET A 211 -21.24 -4.45 -13.96
CA MET A 211 -20.62 -3.83 -12.78
C MET A 211 -21.69 -3.29 -11.81
N VAL A 212 -22.71 -2.64 -12.33
CA VAL A 212 -23.81 -2.12 -11.48
C VAL A 212 -24.58 -3.26 -10.82
N ARG A 213 -24.83 -4.36 -11.56
CA ARG A 213 -25.47 -5.56 -11.02
C ARG A 213 -24.63 -6.21 -9.92
N LEU A 214 -23.31 -6.32 -10.13
CA LEU A 214 -22.38 -6.83 -9.10
C LEU A 214 -22.37 -5.94 -7.85
N MET A 215 -22.30 -4.61 -8.00
CA MET A 215 -22.34 -3.69 -6.87
C MET A 215 -23.64 -3.81 -6.07
N ARG A 216 -24.80 -3.91 -6.77
CA ARG A 216 -26.09 -4.16 -6.13
C ARG A 216 -26.12 -5.48 -5.36
N ALA A 217 -25.66 -6.55 -6.00
CA ALA A 217 -25.62 -7.88 -5.39
C ALA A 217 -24.72 -7.91 -4.15
N MET A 218 -23.54 -7.26 -4.21
CA MET A 218 -22.66 -7.10 -3.05
C MET A 218 -23.32 -6.32 -1.92
N THR A 219 -24.07 -5.27 -2.24
CA THR A 219 -24.84 -4.50 -1.25
C THR A 219 -25.86 -5.38 -0.53
N GLN A 220 -26.59 -6.23 -1.24
CA GLN A 220 -27.55 -7.16 -0.64
C GLN A 220 -26.82 -8.23 0.20
N ALA A 221 -25.70 -8.72 -0.28
CA ALA A 221 -24.89 -9.69 0.46
C ALA A 221 -24.30 -9.12 1.75
N CYS A 222 -23.86 -7.86 1.77
CA CYS A 222 -23.43 -7.18 3.00
C CYS A 222 -24.55 -7.03 4.04
N ARG A 223 -25.80 -6.90 3.59
CA ARG A 223 -26.98 -6.89 4.49
C ARG A 223 -27.28 -8.27 5.06
N ALA A 224 -27.11 -9.31 4.25
CA ALA A 224 -27.37 -10.70 4.65
C ALA A 224 -26.25 -11.25 5.55
N GLU A 225 -25.00 -10.91 5.25
CA GLU A 225 -23.82 -11.35 5.99
C GLU A 225 -22.83 -10.17 6.19
N PRO A 226 -23.06 -9.36 7.25
CA PRO A 226 -22.23 -8.17 7.53
C PRO A 226 -20.76 -8.47 7.83
N ALA A 227 -20.43 -9.72 8.15
CA ALA A 227 -19.10 -10.15 8.51
C ALA A 227 -18.05 -9.88 7.41
N LEU A 228 -18.48 -9.78 6.15
CA LEU A 228 -17.61 -9.55 4.99
C LEU A 228 -17.40 -8.05 4.69
N ASN A 229 -18.25 -7.16 5.24
CA ASN A 229 -18.07 -5.71 5.15
C ASN A 229 -17.50 -5.18 6.45
N ALA A 230 -16.22 -5.46 6.67
CA ALA A 230 -15.55 -5.21 7.94
C ALA A 230 -14.08 -4.84 7.74
N TRP A 231 -13.51 -4.24 8.76
CA TRP A 231 -12.07 -4.12 8.95
C TRP A 231 -11.60 -5.04 10.07
N TYR A 232 -10.39 -5.55 9.94
CA TYR A 232 -9.76 -6.37 10.97
C TYR A 232 -8.46 -5.72 11.43
N ASP A 233 -8.38 -5.49 12.75
CA ASP A 233 -7.17 -5.06 13.42
C ASP A 233 -6.47 -6.27 14.06
N ALA A 234 -5.27 -6.57 13.55
CA ALA A 234 -4.47 -7.69 14.05
C ALA A 234 -3.76 -7.36 15.37
N ALA A 235 -3.56 -6.08 15.71
CA ALA A 235 -2.90 -5.68 16.95
C ALA A 235 -3.79 -5.96 18.16
N ASP A 236 -5.07 -5.58 18.05
CA ASP A 236 -6.06 -5.78 19.10
C ASP A 236 -6.91 -7.05 18.91
N ASN A 237 -6.69 -7.77 17.80
CA ASN A 237 -7.47 -8.94 17.41
C ASN A 237 -8.98 -8.65 17.37
N THR A 238 -9.34 -7.48 16.80
CA THR A 238 -10.72 -7.00 16.73
C THR A 238 -11.22 -6.88 15.30
N ARG A 239 -12.53 -7.10 15.10
CA ARG A 239 -13.22 -6.90 13.83
C ARG A 239 -14.26 -5.80 13.96
N LEU A 240 -14.12 -4.73 13.15
CA LEU A 240 -15.06 -3.62 13.08
C LEU A 240 -16.05 -3.87 11.93
N LEU A 241 -17.30 -4.15 12.25
CA LEU A 241 -18.39 -4.29 11.27
C LEU A 241 -18.84 -2.88 10.82
N LEU A 242 -18.84 -2.65 9.51
CA LEU A 242 -19.15 -1.35 8.92
C LEU A 242 -20.57 -1.34 8.37
N LYS A 243 -21.30 -0.24 8.62
CA LYS A 243 -22.69 -0.07 8.15
C LYS A 243 -22.77 0.49 6.73
N HIS A 244 -21.80 1.35 6.38
CA HIS A 244 -21.64 1.89 5.04
C HIS A 244 -20.79 0.94 4.19
N ILE A 245 -20.95 1.02 2.88
CA ILE A 245 -20.18 0.20 1.93
C ILE A 245 -19.40 1.14 1.02
N ASP A 246 -18.11 1.24 1.28
CA ASP A 246 -17.14 1.95 0.46
C ASP A 246 -16.38 0.92 -0.38
N LEU A 247 -16.76 0.80 -1.66
CA LEU A 247 -16.31 -0.28 -2.52
C LEU A 247 -15.07 0.13 -3.30
N GLY A 248 -13.94 -0.53 -3.02
CA GLY A 248 -12.74 -0.45 -3.86
C GLY A 248 -12.94 -1.23 -5.16
N VAL A 249 -12.83 -0.57 -6.31
CA VAL A 249 -12.98 -1.20 -7.62
C VAL A 249 -11.65 -1.26 -8.34
N ALA A 250 -11.16 -2.47 -8.63
CA ALA A 250 -9.90 -2.66 -9.33
C ALA A 250 -10.01 -2.19 -10.80
N VAL A 251 -9.15 -1.25 -11.19
CA VAL A 251 -9.06 -0.68 -12.54
C VAL A 251 -7.66 -0.89 -13.08
N ASP A 252 -7.53 -1.62 -14.19
CA ASP A 252 -6.28 -1.76 -14.91
C ASP A 252 -5.99 -0.51 -15.74
N THR A 253 -4.76 0.01 -15.62
CA THR A 253 -4.28 1.18 -16.35
C THR A 253 -2.91 0.89 -16.97
N PRO A 254 -2.48 1.65 -17.99
CA PRO A 254 -1.13 1.49 -18.55
C PRO A 254 -0.01 1.63 -17.50
N GLY A 255 -0.24 2.37 -16.43
CA GLY A 255 0.71 2.56 -15.33
C GLY A 255 0.71 1.45 -14.28
N GLY A 256 -0.28 0.56 -14.29
CA GLY A 256 -0.49 -0.52 -13.32
C GLY A 256 -1.92 -0.53 -12.77
N LEU A 257 -2.14 -1.35 -11.75
CA LEU A 257 -3.43 -1.50 -11.11
C LEU A 257 -3.68 -0.33 -10.12
N ILE A 258 -4.85 0.30 -10.23
CA ILE A 258 -5.34 1.32 -9.30
C ILE A 258 -6.70 0.85 -8.77
N VAL A 259 -7.00 1.14 -7.50
CA VAL A 259 -8.25 0.72 -6.85
C VAL A 259 -8.98 1.93 -6.27
N PRO A 260 -9.65 2.74 -7.12
CA PRO A 260 -10.49 3.83 -6.63
C PRO A 260 -11.68 3.33 -5.84
N VAL A 261 -12.15 4.15 -4.90
CA VAL A 261 -13.23 3.80 -3.97
C VAL A 261 -14.52 4.53 -4.33
N LEU A 262 -15.57 3.75 -4.52
CA LEU A 262 -16.94 4.26 -4.66
C LEU A 262 -17.58 4.32 -3.28
N ARG A 263 -17.84 5.53 -2.79
CA ARG A 263 -18.35 5.77 -1.43
C ARG A 263 -19.86 5.51 -1.32
N ASN A 264 -20.29 4.90 -0.20
CA ASN A 264 -21.69 4.71 0.20
C ASN A 264 -22.55 4.11 -0.93
N ILE A 265 -22.09 3.01 -1.55
CA ILE A 265 -22.76 2.40 -2.69
C ILE A 265 -24.17 1.90 -2.36
N GLU A 266 -24.45 1.60 -1.08
CA GLU A 266 -25.74 1.10 -0.60
C GLU A 266 -26.86 2.15 -0.70
N ASN A 267 -26.53 3.43 -0.83
CA ASN A 267 -27.45 4.56 -0.91
C ASN A 267 -27.60 5.12 -2.34
N LYS A 268 -26.91 4.53 -3.32
CA LYS A 268 -26.89 5.03 -4.71
C LYS A 268 -27.83 4.24 -5.61
N SER A 269 -28.50 4.97 -6.50
CA SER A 269 -29.27 4.38 -7.59
C SER A 269 -28.35 3.69 -8.63
N PRO A 270 -28.87 2.79 -9.47
CA PRO A 270 -28.10 2.19 -10.56
C PRO A 270 -27.46 3.21 -11.50
N GLU A 271 -28.13 4.33 -11.76
CA GLU A 271 -27.65 5.43 -12.61
C GLU A 271 -26.49 6.16 -11.94
N GLU A 272 -26.61 6.46 -10.65
CA GLU A 272 -25.55 7.11 -9.85
C GLU A 272 -24.32 6.21 -9.73
N LEU A 273 -24.50 4.89 -9.51
CA LEU A 273 -23.40 3.91 -9.48
C LEU A 273 -22.67 3.87 -10.82
N ARG A 274 -23.43 3.89 -11.94
CA ARG A 274 -22.84 3.92 -13.28
C ARG A 274 -22.03 5.19 -13.52
N ALA A 275 -22.60 6.35 -13.18
CA ALA A 275 -21.94 7.64 -13.33
C ALA A 275 -20.67 7.72 -12.48
N ALA A 276 -20.74 7.35 -11.20
CA ALA A 276 -19.61 7.32 -10.30
C ALA A 276 -18.48 6.39 -10.80
N LEU A 277 -18.83 5.21 -11.31
CA LEU A 277 -17.86 4.27 -11.88
C LEU A 277 -17.14 4.83 -13.10
N VAL A 278 -17.85 5.55 -13.98
CA VAL A 278 -17.27 6.20 -15.18
C VAL A 278 -16.28 7.27 -14.75
N VAL A 279 -16.66 8.13 -13.80
CA VAL A 279 -15.80 9.21 -13.27
C VAL A 279 -14.52 8.62 -12.68
N GLN A 280 -14.63 7.61 -11.80
CA GLN A 280 -13.47 7.00 -11.15
C GLN A 280 -12.55 6.26 -12.14
N LYS A 281 -13.11 5.58 -13.14
CA LYS A 281 -12.31 4.94 -14.20
C LYS A 281 -11.54 5.94 -15.04
N GLU A 282 -12.16 7.08 -15.36
CA GLU A 282 -11.50 8.12 -16.14
C GLU A 282 -10.41 8.80 -15.31
N ALA A 283 -10.68 9.16 -14.05
CA ALA A 283 -9.67 9.68 -13.13
C ALA A 283 -8.47 8.73 -12.97
N ALA A 284 -8.73 7.43 -12.86
CA ALA A 284 -7.66 6.41 -12.79
C ALA A 284 -6.79 6.39 -14.06
N ARG A 285 -7.40 6.51 -15.26
CA ARG A 285 -6.66 6.54 -16.53
C ARG A 285 -5.84 7.82 -16.68
N GLN A 286 -6.39 8.96 -16.25
CA GLN A 286 -5.73 10.28 -16.29
C GLN A 286 -4.72 10.49 -15.16
N ARG A 287 -4.57 9.53 -14.24
CA ARG A 287 -3.74 9.65 -13.02
C ARG A 287 -4.10 10.84 -12.14
N SER A 288 -5.36 11.24 -12.13
CA SER A 288 -5.89 12.36 -11.33
C SER A 288 -6.61 11.88 -10.05
N VAL A 289 -6.51 10.60 -9.72
CA VAL A 289 -7.08 10.03 -8.49
C VAL A 289 -6.30 10.54 -7.28
N THR A 290 -7.01 11.06 -6.29
CA THR A 290 -6.39 11.55 -5.05
C THR A 290 -6.09 10.43 -4.07
N GLY A 291 -5.27 10.70 -3.04
CA GLY A 291 -5.02 9.72 -1.99
C GLY A 291 -6.27 9.32 -1.22
N GLU A 292 -7.23 10.23 -1.05
CA GLU A 292 -8.52 9.94 -0.41
C GLU A 292 -9.39 8.98 -1.22
N ASP A 293 -9.28 9.03 -2.55
CA ASP A 293 -10.01 8.13 -3.45
C ASP A 293 -9.48 6.70 -3.44
N LEU A 294 -8.31 6.45 -2.85
CA LEU A 294 -7.62 5.15 -2.89
C LEU A 294 -7.61 4.40 -1.56
N ARG A 295 -8.13 4.98 -0.49
CA ARG A 295 -8.05 4.40 0.87
C ARG A 295 -9.44 4.23 1.50
N ASP A 296 -9.45 3.55 2.63
CA ASP A 296 -10.63 3.38 3.50
C ASP A 296 -11.79 2.65 2.82
N PHE A 297 -11.50 1.78 1.85
CA PHE A 297 -12.51 0.87 1.31
C PHE A 297 -12.86 -0.20 2.35
N THR A 298 -14.13 -0.60 2.36
CA THR A 298 -14.67 -1.60 3.30
C THR A 298 -14.71 -3.00 2.69
N LEU A 299 -14.80 -3.06 1.37
CA LEU A 299 -14.87 -4.27 0.57
C LEU A 299 -14.28 -3.97 -0.82
N MET A 300 -13.83 -4.99 -1.55
CA MET A 300 -13.24 -4.82 -2.88
C MET A 300 -13.98 -5.63 -3.95
N LEU A 301 -13.94 -5.12 -5.19
CA LEU A 301 -14.42 -5.80 -6.39
C LEU A 301 -13.37 -5.78 -7.49
N SER A 302 -13.03 -6.97 -7.99
CA SER A 302 -12.14 -7.14 -9.15
C SER A 302 -12.88 -7.83 -10.27
N ASN A 303 -13.12 -7.15 -11.41
CA ASN A 303 -13.70 -7.75 -12.60
C ASN A 303 -12.61 -8.01 -13.64
N PHE A 304 -11.99 -9.18 -13.60
CA PHE A 304 -10.99 -9.63 -14.57
C PHE A 304 -11.62 -10.36 -15.76
N GLY A 305 -12.91 -10.65 -15.70
CA GLY A 305 -13.63 -11.36 -16.75
C GLY A 305 -13.75 -10.60 -18.07
N THR A 306 -13.50 -9.30 -18.08
CA THR A 306 -13.38 -8.50 -19.32
C THR A 306 -12.17 -8.91 -20.18
N LEU A 307 -11.15 -9.47 -19.56
CA LEU A 307 -9.94 -9.94 -20.23
C LEU A 307 -9.99 -11.46 -20.45
N ALA A 308 -9.84 -12.22 -19.38
CA ALA A 308 -9.82 -13.69 -19.39
C ALA A 308 -9.99 -14.24 -17.98
N GLY A 309 -10.08 -15.57 -17.86
CA GLY A 309 -10.12 -16.29 -16.59
C GLY A 309 -11.53 -16.67 -16.17
N ARG A 310 -11.67 -17.88 -15.65
CA ARG A 310 -12.93 -18.37 -15.04
C ARG A 310 -12.96 -17.96 -13.59
N TYR A 311 -12.00 -18.43 -12.82
CA TYR A 311 -11.84 -18.11 -11.41
C TYR A 311 -10.49 -17.45 -11.18
N GLY A 312 -10.39 -16.66 -10.14
CA GLY A 312 -9.17 -16.05 -9.65
C GLY A 312 -9.09 -16.18 -8.14
N ILE A 313 -7.92 -15.97 -7.57
CA ILE A 313 -7.72 -15.84 -6.13
C ILE A 313 -7.21 -14.43 -5.88
N PRO A 314 -8.09 -13.41 -5.89
CA PRO A 314 -7.66 -12.04 -5.68
C PRO A 314 -7.15 -11.86 -4.25
N GLN A 315 -6.07 -11.09 -4.12
CA GLN A 315 -5.47 -10.81 -2.82
C GLN A 315 -6.34 -9.80 -2.05
N VAL A 316 -6.70 -10.15 -0.84
CA VAL A 316 -7.33 -9.21 0.12
C VAL A 316 -6.28 -8.21 0.58
N VAL A 317 -6.66 -6.94 0.70
CA VAL A 317 -5.76 -5.86 1.15
C VAL A 317 -6.25 -5.35 2.51
N PRO A 318 -5.40 -5.40 3.55
CA PRO A 318 -5.76 -4.87 4.86
C PRO A 318 -6.09 -3.36 4.79
N PRO A 319 -6.99 -2.84 5.67
CA PRO A 319 -7.68 -3.50 6.76
C PRO A 319 -8.97 -4.24 6.35
N ALA A 320 -9.38 -4.18 5.06
CA ALA A 320 -10.56 -4.89 4.58
C ALA A 320 -10.36 -6.41 4.68
N VAL A 321 -11.47 -7.13 4.87
CA VAL A 321 -11.45 -8.58 5.12
C VAL A 321 -11.85 -9.42 3.92
N ALA A 322 -12.33 -8.81 2.82
CA ALA A 322 -12.81 -9.57 1.67
C ALA A 322 -12.67 -8.82 0.33
N ILE A 323 -12.61 -9.60 -0.74
CA ILE A 323 -12.65 -9.15 -2.13
C ILE A 323 -13.44 -10.14 -2.97
N LEU A 324 -14.40 -9.62 -3.78
CA LEU A 324 -15.12 -10.41 -4.77
C LEU A 324 -14.42 -10.27 -6.13
N GLY A 325 -14.09 -11.40 -6.75
CA GLY A 325 -13.62 -11.50 -8.11
C GLY A 325 -14.73 -11.96 -9.06
N ALA A 326 -14.95 -11.27 -10.18
CA ALA A 326 -15.83 -11.69 -11.25
C ALA A 326 -15.03 -12.15 -12.47
N GLY A 327 -15.25 -13.38 -12.89
CA GLY A 327 -14.61 -13.99 -14.04
C GLY A 327 -15.36 -13.75 -15.35
N LYS A 328 -14.81 -14.32 -16.44
CA LYS A 328 -15.40 -14.16 -17.78
C LYS A 328 -16.72 -14.91 -17.89
N VAL A 329 -17.78 -14.16 -18.21
CA VAL A 329 -19.09 -14.74 -18.55
C VAL A 329 -18.94 -15.68 -19.74
N ARG A 330 -19.54 -16.85 -19.66
CA ARG A 330 -19.44 -17.91 -20.63
C ARG A 330 -20.74 -18.70 -20.71
N ARG A 331 -20.93 -19.41 -21.80
CA ARG A 331 -22.06 -20.33 -21.94
C ARG A 331 -21.62 -21.72 -21.46
N ASP A 332 -22.35 -22.24 -20.49
CA ASP A 332 -22.18 -23.59 -19.95
C ASP A 332 -23.46 -24.40 -20.15
N ALA A 333 -23.33 -25.70 -20.27
CA ALA A 333 -24.46 -26.61 -20.29
C ALA A 333 -25.04 -26.76 -18.88
N VAL A 334 -26.33 -26.47 -18.73
CA VAL A 334 -27.05 -26.52 -17.46
C VAL A 334 -28.24 -27.47 -17.59
N VAL A 335 -28.49 -28.25 -16.56
CA VAL A 335 -29.68 -29.10 -16.52
C VAL A 335 -30.89 -28.29 -16.05
N VAL A 336 -31.89 -28.15 -16.90
CA VAL A 336 -33.18 -27.47 -16.60
C VAL A 336 -34.29 -28.49 -16.70
N GLY A 337 -34.80 -28.93 -15.57
CA GLY A 337 -35.76 -30.05 -15.54
C GLY A 337 -35.16 -31.33 -16.11
N SER A 338 -35.64 -31.80 -17.27
CA SER A 338 -35.11 -32.96 -17.99
C SER A 338 -34.29 -32.60 -19.24
N ALA A 339 -34.11 -31.31 -19.53
CA ALA A 339 -33.38 -30.81 -20.70
C ALA A 339 -31.96 -30.31 -20.31
N ILE A 340 -31.06 -30.28 -21.29
CA ILE A 340 -29.78 -29.63 -21.18
C ILE A 340 -29.84 -28.34 -22.01
N GLU A 341 -29.64 -27.21 -21.36
CA GLU A 341 -29.70 -25.90 -21.99
C GLU A 341 -28.37 -25.18 -21.87
N ALA A 342 -28.09 -24.24 -22.79
CA ALA A 342 -26.86 -23.44 -22.74
C ALA A 342 -27.14 -22.11 -22.07
N HIS A 343 -26.73 -21.95 -20.81
CA HIS A 343 -26.94 -20.76 -20.01
C HIS A 343 -25.70 -19.87 -19.96
N SER A 344 -25.89 -18.55 -19.84
CA SER A 344 -24.84 -17.61 -19.53
C SER A 344 -24.52 -17.66 -18.04
N ARG A 345 -23.29 -18.04 -17.71
CA ARG A 345 -22.83 -18.19 -16.33
C ARG A 345 -21.74 -17.17 -16.03
N MET A 346 -21.82 -16.55 -14.85
CA MET A 346 -20.79 -15.63 -14.33
C MET A 346 -20.02 -16.32 -13.19
N PRO A 347 -18.75 -16.68 -13.43
CA PRO A 347 -17.91 -17.23 -12.36
C PRO A 347 -17.57 -16.15 -11.33
N LEU A 348 -17.66 -16.51 -10.06
CA LEU A 348 -17.36 -15.66 -8.91
C LEU A 348 -16.33 -16.34 -8.02
N SER A 349 -15.44 -15.54 -7.47
CA SER A 349 -14.43 -15.96 -6.50
C SER A 349 -14.42 -14.97 -5.34
N LEU A 350 -14.81 -15.41 -4.16
CA LEU A 350 -14.78 -14.61 -2.95
C LEU A 350 -13.54 -15.00 -2.12
N SER A 351 -12.55 -14.11 -2.07
CA SER A 351 -11.39 -14.27 -1.19
C SER A 351 -11.60 -13.48 0.10
N PHE A 352 -11.16 -14.04 1.22
CA PHE A 352 -11.36 -13.45 2.54
C PHE A 352 -10.22 -13.79 3.51
N ASP A 353 -10.12 -12.99 4.58
CA ASP A 353 -9.18 -13.22 5.67
C ASP A 353 -9.74 -14.22 6.68
N HIS A 354 -9.23 -15.46 6.65
CA HIS A 354 -9.73 -16.55 7.49
C HIS A 354 -9.37 -16.40 8.98
N ARG A 355 -8.62 -15.36 9.36
CA ARG A 355 -8.38 -15.02 10.77
C ARG A 355 -9.64 -14.46 11.44
N CYS A 356 -10.49 -13.76 10.68
CA CYS A 356 -11.68 -13.06 11.19
C CYS A 356 -13.00 -13.40 10.46
N VAL A 357 -12.95 -14.10 9.33
CA VAL A 357 -14.10 -14.55 8.56
C VAL A 357 -14.07 -16.08 8.46
N THR A 358 -15.17 -16.74 8.81
CA THR A 358 -15.31 -18.20 8.68
C THR A 358 -15.75 -18.59 7.26
N GLY A 359 -15.45 -19.83 6.87
CA GLY A 359 -15.92 -20.37 5.58
C GLY A 359 -17.44 -20.35 5.44
N ALA A 360 -18.19 -20.54 6.53
CA ALA A 360 -19.65 -20.48 6.53
C ALA A 360 -20.17 -19.05 6.28
N GLU A 361 -19.57 -18.01 6.87
CA GLU A 361 -19.88 -16.60 6.58
C GLU A 361 -19.60 -16.28 5.11
N ALA A 362 -18.44 -16.70 4.61
CA ALA A 362 -18.06 -16.49 3.20
C ALA A 362 -19.04 -17.17 2.23
N CYS A 363 -19.43 -18.43 2.51
CA CYS A 363 -20.40 -19.15 1.68
C CYS A 363 -21.79 -18.49 1.71
N ARG A 364 -22.26 -18.01 2.87
CA ARG A 364 -23.57 -17.30 2.95
C ARG A 364 -23.52 -15.98 2.18
N PHE A 365 -22.43 -15.24 2.29
CA PHE A 365 -22.23 -14.01 1.51
C PHE A 365 -22.24 -14.31 0.01
N LEU A 366 -21.47 -15.28 -0.47
CA LEU A 366 -21.41 -15.65 -1.88
C LEU A 366 -22.77 -16.13 -2.39
N ALA A 367 -23.49 -16.95 -1.61
CA ALA A 367 -24.83 -17.39 -1.95
C ALA A 367 -25.83 -16.21 -2.05
N ALA A 368 -25.72 -15.20 -1.19
CA ALA A 368 -26.55 -13.99 -1.27
C ALA A 368 -26.20 -13.15 -2.52
N VAL A 369 -24.92 -13.04 -2.91
CA VAL A 369 -24.52 -12.43 -4.18
C VAL A 369 -25.14 -13.15 -5.36
N ILE A 370 -25.02 -14.47 -5.42
CA ILE A 370 -25.56 -15.31 -6.49
C ILE A 370 -27.09 -15.17 -6.58
N ALA A 371 -27.77 -15.30 -5.46
CA ALA A 371 -29.24 -15.18 -5.41
C ALA A 371 -29.76 -13.81 -5.89
N ASP A 372 -28.98 -12.72 -5.71
CA ASP A 372 -29.37 -11.42 -6.27
C ASP A 372 -29.04 -11.32 -7.76
N LEU A 373 -27.90 -11.87 -8.21
CA LEU A 373 -27.52 -11.88 -9.61
C LEU A 373 -28.45 -12.73 -10.49
N GLU A 374 -29.00 -13.80 -9.96
CA GLU A 374 -29.91 -14.70 -10.68
C GLU A 374 -31.32 -14.12 -10.87
N LYS A 375 -31.64 -12.97 -10.24
CA LYS A 375 -32.89 -12.25 -10.51
C LYS A 375 -32.92 -11.67 -11.92
N THR A 376 -34.07 -11.69 -12.55
CA THR A 376 -34.28 -11.22 -13.94
C THR A 376 -34.21 -9.70 -14.12
N GLU A 377 -34.21 -8.92 -13.04
CA GLU A 377 -34.20 -7.45 -13.06
C GLU A 377 -32.90 -6.83 -12.53
#